data_27d0e6f71b99aaa7776d7ac2b043b023
#
_entry.id   27d0e6f71b99aaa7776d7ac2b043b023
#
_cell.length_a   1.000
_cell.length_b   1.000
_cell.length_c   1.000
_cell.angle_alpha   90.00
_cell.angle_beta   90.00
_cell.angle_gamma   90.00
#
_symmetry.space_group_name_H-M   'P 1'
#
loop_
_entity.id
_entity.type
_entity.pdbx_description
1 polymer ?
#
loop_
_entity_poly.entity_id
_entity_poly.type
_entity_poly.pdbx_seq_one_letter_code
_entity_poly.pdbx_strand_id
1 'polypeptide(L)'
;MEFRIEKDTMGEVKVPATKLWGAQTERSRNNFKIGAPGSMPIEIVHGFAVLKKAAAYTNCELGVLAIEKRDLIAAVCDEILEQKHNDQFPLVIWQTGSGTQSNMNVNEVIANRAHQLAGKTLGKGEKTLQPNDDVNKSQSSNDTFPTGMHIAAYKKIIEITLPGITKLRDTLHQKSIAFKGVVKIGRTHFMDATPLTIGQEFSGYVSQLDHGIKALENTLAHMAELALGGTAVGTGLNTPNGYAKRVAEYIAEFTGLPLVSAHNKFEALAAHDAFVETHGALKQLAVALNKIGNDIRMLASGPRSGIGELIIPANEPGSSIMPGKVNPTQCEALTMVCAQVIGNDAAIAVGGMQGHFELNVFKPVMAANLLQSAQLIGDACISFEAHCVSGIEPNQKRINELLNNSLMLVTALNPKIGYYKAAEIANTAHKNGTTLKHEAVALGHLTESEFEAWVQPADMVGALK
;
A
#
# COMPACT_ATOMS: atom_id res chain seq x y z
N MET A 1 3.27 -36.32 -20.09
CA MET A 1 4.15 -35.14 -19.91
C MET A 1 5.59 -35.64 -19.98
N GLU A 2 6.40 -35.09 -20.87
CA GLU A 2 7.81 -35.47 -20.97
C GLU A 2 8.62 -34.81 -19.85
N PHE A 3 9.67 -35.50 -19.39
CA PHE A 3 10.57 -35.05 -18.34
C PHE A 3 12.02 -35.09 -18.83
N ARG A 4 12.81 -34.19 -18.31
CA ARG A 4 14.27 -34.24 -18.38
C ARG A 4 14.84 -34.48 -16.98
N ILE A 5 16.06 -34.98 -16.92
CA ILE A 5 16.79 -35.14 -15.67
C ILE A 5 17.65 -33.89 -15.43
N GLU A 6 17.46 -33.26 -14.30
CA GLU A 6 18.32 -32.22 -13.73
C GLU A 6 19.01 -32.78 -12.48
N LYS A 7 20.11 -32.16 -12.06
CA LYS A 7 20.88 -32.65 -10.91
C LYS A 7 21.27 -31.47 -10.01
N ASP A 8 21.17 -31.70 -8.72
CA ASP A 8 21.73 -30.85 -7.68
C ASP A 8 22.64 -31.65 -6.73
N THR A 9 23.06 -31.05 -5.61
CA THR A 9 23.93 -31.70 -4.61
C THR A 9 23.28 -32.89 -3.90
N MET A 10 21.94 -33.02 -3.99
CA MET A 10 21.19 -34.15 -3.41
C MET A 10 20.89 -35.27 -4.42
N GLY A 11 21.32 -35.10 -5.70
CA GLY A 11 21.12 -36.09 -6.74
C GLY A 11 20.19 -35.67 -7.86
N GLU A 12 19.70 -36.65 -8.61
CA GLU A 12 18.87 -36.43 -9.80
C GLU A 12 17.42 -36.12 -9.46
N VAL A 13 16.80 -35.26 -10.28
CA VAL A 13 15.38 -34.87 -10.18
C VAL A 13 14.78 -34.86 -11.59
N LYS A 14 13.54 -35.37 -11.70
CA LYS A 14 12.74 -35.27 -12.94
C LYS A 14 12.05 -33.91 -12.97
N VAL A 15 12.37 -33.11 -13.98
CA VAL A 15 11.79 -31.79 -14.23
C VAL A 15 10.98 -31.85 -15.53
N PRO A 16 9.80 -31.23 -15.66
CA PRO A 16 9.06 -31.18 -16.93
C PRO A 16 9.95 -30.64 -18.05
N ALA A 17 10.01 -31.33 -19.19
CA ALA A 17 11.01 -31.10 -20.23
C ALA A 17 10.97 -29.67 -20.81
N THR A 18 9.79 -29.03 -20.84
CA THR A 18 9.57 -27.70 -21.40
C THR A 18 9.82 -26.54 -20.42
N LYS A 19 9.99 -26.84 -19.12
CA LYS A 19 10.15 -25.79 -18.11
C LYS A 19 11.61 -25.38 -17.95
N LEU A 20 11.83 -24.08 -17.71
CA LEU A 20 13.18 -23.51 -17.56
C LEU A 20 13.75 -23.71 -16.14
N TRP A 21 12.92 -23.95 -15.12
CA TRP A 21 13.46 -24.21 -13.79
C TRP A 21 14.21 -25.55 -13.71
N GLY A 22 15.05 -25.71 -12.71
CA GLY A 22 15.90 -26.89 -12.52
C GLY A 22 15.53 -27.73 -11.31
N ALA A 23 16.53 -28.45 -10.78
CA ALA A 23 16.36 -29.45 -9.73
C ALA A 23 15.90 -28.82 -8.40
N GLN A 24 16.51 -27.73 -7.96
CA GLN A 24 16.20 -27.12 -6.66
C GLN A 24 14.78 -26.57 -6.63
N THR A 25 14.33 -25.91 -7.71
CA THR A 25 12.94 -25.46 -7.83
C THR A 25 11.96 -26.63 -7.82
N GLU A 26 12.23 -27.70 -8.56
CA GLU A 26 11.33 -28.87 -8.58
C GLU A 26 11.25 -29.55 -7.20
N ARG A 27 12.35 -29.63 -6.45
CA ARG A 27 12.30 -30.11 -5.05
C ARG A 27 11.42 -29.21 -4.18
N SER A 28 11.57 -27.89 -4.31
CA SER A 28 10.77 -26.92 -3.55
C SER A 28 9.27 -27.09 -3.83
N ARG A 29 8.88 -27.22 -5.11
CA ARG A 29 7.49 -27.48 -5.52
C ARG A 29 6.90 -28.75 -4.91
N ASN A 30 7.73 -29.77 -4.75
CA ASN A 30 7.32 -31.04 -4.16
C ASN A 30 7.29 -30.99 -2.63
N ASN A 31 8.18 -30.22 -2.02
CA ASN A 31 8.32 -30.12 -0.56
C ASN A 31 7.28 -29.18 0.07
N PHE A 32 6.97 -28.04 -0.57
CA PHE A 32 6.08 -27.01 -0.02
C PHE A 32 4.75 -26.94 -0.77
N LYS A 33 3.82 -27.81 -0.40
CA LYS A 33 2.44 -27.82 -0.94
C LYS A 33 1.50 -27.07 -0.01
N ILE A 34 1.80 -25.78 0.23
CA ILE A 34 1.09 -24.91 1.17
C ILE A 34 0.55 -23.70 0.42
N GLY A 35 -0.75 -23.52 0.42
CA GLY A 35 -1.42 -22.42 -0.30
C GLY A 35 -1.45 -22.62 -1.82
N ALA A 36 -1.71 -21.52 -2.54
CA ALA A 36 -1.83 -21.56 -3.99
C ALA A 36 -0.45 -21.67 -4.66
N PRO A 37 -0.26 -22.56 -5.66
CA PRO A 37 0.97 -22.58 -6.47
C PRO A 37 1.21 -21.23 -7.13
N GLY A 38 2.49 -20.80 -7.22
CA GLY A 38 2.85 -19.51 -7.81
C GLY A 38 2.44 -18.30 -6.98
N SER A 39 2.23 -18.48 -5.67
CA SER A 39 1.82 -17.39 -4.78
C SER A 39 2.96 -16.44 -4.38
N MET A 40 4.22 -16.75 -4.70
CA MET A 40 5.32 -15.79 -4.54
C MET A 40 5.07 -14.60 -5.48
N PRO A 41 5.02 -13.35 -4.96
CA PRO A 41 4.79 -12.18 -5.80
C PRO A 41 5.80 -12.07 -6.94
N ILE A 42 5.31 -11.86 -8.16
CA ILE A 42 6.17 -11.76 -9.35
C ILE A 42 7.11 -10.57 -9.28
N GLU A 43 6.77 -9.53 -8.55
CA GLU A 43 7.60 -8.37 -8.30
C GLU A 43 8.92 -8.73 -7.61
N ILE A 44 8.93 -9.77 -6.77
CA ILE A 44 10.15 -10.31 -6.17
C ILE A 44 11.06 -10.90 -7.25
N VAL A 45 10.49 -11.63 -8.21
CA VAL A 45 11.23 -12.18 -9.35
C VAL A 45 11.83 -11.06 -10.22
N HIS A 46 11.06 -10.00 -10.47
CA HIS A 46 11.57 -8.83 -11.19
C HIS A 46 12.70 -8.13 -10.40
N GLY A 47 12.56 -8.01 -9.08
CA GLY A 47 13.63 -7.53 -8.19
C GLY A 47 14.89 -8.39 -8.30
N PHE A 48 14.74 -9.72 -8.33
CA PHE A 48 15.84 -10.63 -8.59
C PHE A 48 16.47 -10.42 -10.00
N ALA A 49 15.67 -10.26 -11.04
CA ALA A 49 16.20 -10.04 -12.39
C ALA A 49 17.07 -8.79 -12.45
N VAL A 50 16.64 -7.69 -11.83
CA VAL A 50 17.45 -6.47 -11.73
C VAL A 50 18.77 -6.73 -11.00
N LEU A 51 18.72 -7.32 -9.80
CA LEU A 51 19.95 -7.56 -9.03
C LEU A 51 20.89 -8.57 -9.69
N LYS A 52 20.38 -9.62 -10.39
CA LYS A 52 21.22 -10.59 -11.11
C LYS A 52 21.92 -9.95 -12.30
N LYS A 53 21.23 -9.08 -13.04
CA LYS A 53 21.83 -8.28 -14.10
C LYS A 53 22.95 -7.39 -13.53
N ALA A 54 22.67 -6.63 -12.46
CA ALA A 54 23.63 -5.77 -11.79
C ALA A 54 24.84 -6.55 -11.26
N ALA A 55 24.60 -7.71 -10.64
CA ALA A 55 25.66 -8.59 -10.14
C ALA A 55 26.55 -9.11 -11.27
N ALA A 56 25.98 -9.48 -12.41
CA ALA A 56 26.73 -9.93 -13.58
C ALA A 56 27.63 -8.81 -14.13
N TYR A 57 27.10 -7.59 -14.26
CA TYR A 57 27.89 -6.42 -14.68
C TYR A 57 29.03 -6.12 -13.70
N THR A 58 28.72 -6.10 -12.39
CA THR A 58 29.72 -5.86 -11.35
C THR A 58 30.82 -6.91 -11.34
N ASN A 59 30.44 -8.19 -11.38
CA ASN A 59 31.42 -9.30 -11.41
C ASN A 59 32.28 -9.27 -12.65
N CYS A 60 31.76 -8.87 -13.81
CA CYS A 60 32.51 -8.69 -15.04
C CYS A 60 33.49 -7.53 -14.93
N GLU A 61 33.05 -6.36 -14.46
CA GLU A 61 33.88 -5.17 -14.26
C GLU A 61 35.02 -5.44 -13.27
N LEU A 62 34.75 -6.21 -12.22
CA LEU A 62 35.74 -6.61 -11.22
C LEU A 62 36.59 -7.84 -11.61
N GLY A 63 36.45 -8.31 -12.85
CA GLY A 63 37.33 -9.33 -13.46
C GLY A 63 37.07 -10.78 -13.00
N VAL A 64 35.92 -11.07 -12.35
CA VAL A 64 35.61 -12.41 -11.84
C VAL A 64 34.53 -13.14 -12.63
N LEU A 65 33.97 -12.52 -13.68
CA LEU A 65 33.01 -13.12 -14.61
C LEU A 65 33.34 -12.71 -16.03
N ALA A 66 33.37 -13.68 -16.97
CA ALA A 66 33.62 -13.41 -18.38
C ALA A 66 32.47 -12.59 -19.01
N ILE A 67 32.85 -11.76 -20.01
CA ILE A 67 31.91 -10.84 -20.67
C ILE A 67 30.76 -11.57 -21.38
N GLU A 68 31.03 -12.71 -21.98
CA GLU A 68 30.05 -13.54 -22.68
C GLU A 68 29.01 -14.10 -21.71
N LYS A 69 29.44 -14.46 -20.49
CA LYS A 69 28.51 -14.92 -19.41
C LYS A 69 27.66 -13.78 -18.86
N ARG A 70 28.28 -12.58 -18.66
CA ARG A 70 27.55 -11.37 -18.28
C ARG A 70 26.44 -11.06 -19.28
N ASP A 71 26.76 -11.08 -20.59
CA ASP A 71 25.79 -10.72 -21.63
C ASP A 71 24.63 -11.70 -21.71
N LEU A 72 24.90 -13.01 -21.56
CA LEU A 72 23.85 -14.03 -21.49
C LEU A 72 22.97 -13.87 -20.26
N ILE A 73 23.51 -13.60 -19.06
CA ILE A 73 22.76 -13.35 -17.86
C ILE A 73 21.87 -12.11 -18.05
N ALA A 74 22.46 -11.02 -18.57
CA ALA A 74 21.73 -9.76 -18.78
C ALA A 74 20.57 -9.94 -19.77
N ALA A 75 20.79 -10.62 -20.89
CA ALA A 75 19.76 -10.86 -21.89
C ALA A 75 18.55 -11.62 -21.31
N VAL A 76 18.79 -12.65 -20.48
CA VAL A 76 17.68 -13.39 -19.85
C VAL A 76 17.00 -12.56 -18.77
N CYS A 77 17.75 -11.76 -18.00
CA CYS A 77 17.15 -10.84 -17.03
C CYS A 77 16.20 -9.84 -17.72
N ASP A 78 16.59 -9.32 -18.88
CA ASP A 78 15.74 -8.43 -19.67
C ASP A 78 14.47 -9.15 -20.15
N GLU A 79 14.57 -10.40 -20.64
CA GLU A 79 13.39 -11.21 -20.97
C GLU A 79 12.44 -11.41 -19.76
N ILE A 80 12.99 -11.60 -18.54
CA ILE A 80 12.18 -11.73 -17.31
C ILE A 80 11.48 -10.39 -16.98
N LEU A 81 12.18 -9.27 -17.08
CA LEU A 81 11.62 -7.93 -16.84
C LEU A 81 10.55 -7.56 -17.88
N GLU A 82 10.67 -8.05 -19.10
CA GLU A 82 9.63 -7.97 -20.14
C GLU A 82 8.48 -8.97 -19.95
N GLN A 83 8.45 -9.68 -18.83
CA GLN A 83 7.41 -10.65 -18.42
C GLN A 83 7.25 -11.88 -19.36
N LYS A 84 8.26 -12.20 -20.17
CA LYS A 84 8.21 -13.31 -21.13
C LYS A 84 8.20 -14.69 -20.46
N HIS A 85 8.57 -14.78 -19.17
CA HIS A 85 8.80 -16.05 -18.48
C HIS A 85 8.04 -16.17 -17.14
N ASN A 86 6.95 -15.41 -16.93
CA ASN A 86 6.23 -15.39 -15.64
C ASN A 86 5.74 -16.79 -15.20
N ASP A 87 5.44 -17.69 -16.14
CA ASP A 87 5.02 -19.07 -15.88
C ASP A 87 6.16 -20.01 -15.43
N GLN A 88 7.40 -19.50 -15.35
CA GLN A 88 8.58 -20.25 -14.92
C GLN A 88 8.90 -20.09 -13.43
N PHE A 89 8.06 -19.34 -12.68
CA PHE A 89 8.25 -19.05 -11.25
C PHE A 89 7.09 -19.60 -10.43
N PRO A 90 7.02 -20.95 -10.23
CA PRO A 90 5.87 -21.62 -9.66
C PRO A 90 5.87 -21.69 -8.12
N LEU A 91 6.83 -21.05 -7.45
CA LEU A 91 7.03 -21.24 -6.02
C LEU A 91 5.98 -20.51 -5.17
N VAL A 92 5.82 -20.96 -3.94
CA VAL A 92 4.87 -20.43 -2.97
C VAL A 92 5.58 -19.50 -1.98
N ILE A 93 4.81 -18.64 -1.31
CA ILE A 93 5.30 -17.81 -0.20
C ILE A 93 5.83 -18.69 0.94
N TRP A 94 5.15 -19.80 1.22
CA TRP A 94 5.41 -20.74 2.31
C TRP A 94 6.54 -21.71 1.95
N GLN A 95 7.75 -21.15 1.87
CA GLN A 95 9.00 -21.84 1.55
C GLN A 95 10.04 -21.62 2.66
N THR A 96 11.32 -21.95 2.44
CA THR A 96 12.37 -21.56 3.39
C THR A 96 12.38 -20.05 3.58
N GLY A 97 12.44 -19.62 4.83
CA GLY A 97 12.34 -18.22 5.21
C GLY A 97 13.50 -17.33 4.75
N SER A 98 14.63 -17.92 4.36
CA SER A 98 15.75 -17.22 3.72
C SER A 98 15.45 -16.81 2.28
N GLY A 99 14.46 -17.45 1.63
CA GLY A 99 14.13 -17.25 0.22
C GLY A 99 15.07 -17.97 -0.76
N THR A 100 15.84 -18.94 -0.28
CA THR A 100 16.82 -19.67 -1.12
C THR A 100 16.18 -20.30 -2.35
N GLN A 101 14.98 -20.89 -2.21
CA GLN A 101 14.32 -21.51 -3.36
C GLN A 101 13.94 -20.50 -4.43
N SER A 102 13.46 -19.32 -4.06
CA SER A 102 13.16 -18.24 -5.03
C SER A 102 14.44 -17.74 -5.70
N ASN A 103 15.52 -17.54 -4.96
CA ASN A 103 16.83 -17.19 -5.54
C ASN A 103 17.30 -18.25 -6.54
N MET A 104 17.20 -19.54 -6.16
CA MET A 104 17.62 -20.62 -7.06
C MET A 104 16.70 -20.81 -8.26
N ASN A 105 15.39 -20.56 -8.09
CA ASN A 105 14.45 -20.58 -9.22
C ASN A 105 14.88 -19.57 -10.29
N VAL A 106 15.20 -18.34 -9.91
CA VAL A 106 15.68 -17.33 -10.85
C VAL A 106 17.03 -17.73 -11.45
N ASN A 107 17.98 -18.22 -10.65
CA ASN A 107 19.28 -18.68 -11.14
C ASN A 107 19.13 -19.82 -12.16
N GLU A 108 18.26 -20.80 -11.88
CA GLU A 108 18.03 -21.96 -12.76
C GLU A 108 17.35 -21.54 -14.07
N VAL A 109 16.36 -20.65 -14.01
CA VAL A 109 15.68 -20.09 -15.20
C VAL A 109 16.68 -19.33 -16.07
N ILE A 110 17.52 -18.47 -15.47
CA ILE A 110 18.54 -17.72 -16.20
C ILE A 110 19.53 -18.68 -16.87
N ALA A 111 20.08 -19.66 -16.14
CA ALA A 111 21.05 -20.59 -16.67
C ALA A 111 20.48 -21.45 -17.79
N ASN A 112 19.27 -21.97 -17.65
CA ASN A 112 18.63 -22.83 -18.65
C ASN A 112 18.19 -22.03 -19.89
N ARG A 113 17.68 -20.80 -19.71
CA ARG A 113 17.32 -19.94 -20.85
C ARG A 113 18.57 -19.49 -21.61
N ALA A 114 19.66 -19.12 -20.94
CA ALA A 114 20.94 -18.80 -21.56
C ALA A 114 21.49 -19.97 -22.36
N HIS A 115 21.30 -21.22 -21.89
CA HIS A 115 21.68 -22.42 -22.63
C HIS A 115 20.92 -22.54 -23.98
N GLN A 116 19.62 -22.19 -23.99
CA GLN A 116 18.83 -22.13 -25.23
C GLN A 116 19.29 -20.97 -26.15
N LEU A 117 19.58 -19.78 -25.60
CA LEU A 117 20.06 -18.64 -26.36
C LEU A 117 21.42 -18.96 -27.03
N ALA A 118 22.23 -19.80 -26.41
CA ALA A 118 23.46 -20.32 -26.97
C ALA A 118 23.25 -21.45 -28.03
N GLY A 119 22.00 -21.70 -28.48
CA GLY A 119 21.64 -22.68 -29.48
C GLY A 119 21.65 -24.14 -29.00
N LYS A 120 21.64 -24.38 -27.70
CA LYS A 120 21.71 -25.73 -27.10
C LYS A 120 20.32 -26.18 -26.62
N THR A 121 20.18 -27.50 -26.45
CA THR A 121 18.93 -28.13 -26.00
C THR A 121 18.91 -28.34 -24.48
N LEU A 122 17.82 -28.00 -23.81
CA LEU A 122 17.65 -28.22 -22.36
C LEU A 122 17.93 -29.67 -21.97
N GLY A 123 18.68 -29.84 -20.88
CA GLY A 123 19.05 -31.16 -20.36
C GLY A 123 20.07 -31.94 -21.19
N LYS A 124 20.65 -31.35 -22.22
CA LYS A 124 21.69 -32.00 -23.06
C LYS A 124 22.99 -31.20 -23.07
N GLY A 125 24.09 -31.94 -22.90
CA GLY A 125 25.42 -31.36 -22.91
C GLY A 125 25.77 -30.55 -21.67
N GLU A 126 26.96 -29.93 -21.71
CA GLU A 126 27.42 -29.07 -20.61
C GLU A 126 26.68 -27.76 -20.62
N LYS A 127 26.22 -27.32 -19.43
CA LYS A 127 25.52 -26.04 -19.24
C LYS A 127 26.42 -24.86 -19.63
N THR A 128 25.87 -23.92 -20.38
CA THR A 128 26.55 -22.68 -20.77
C THR A 128 26.82 -21.79 -19.56
N LEU A 129 25.89 -21.73 -18.65
CA LEU A 129 26.00 -21.06 -17.34
C LEU A 129 25.66 -22.03 -16.22
N GLN A 130 26.42 -21.99 -15.14
CA GLN A 130 26.10 -22.69 -13.90
C GLN A 130 25.28 -21.80 -13.00
N PRO A 131 24.11 -22.27 -12.48
CA PRO A 131 23.24 -21.46 -11.63
C PRO A 131 23.95 -20.92 -10.39
N ASN A 132 24.80 -21.74 -9.75
CA ASN A 132 25.53 -21.38 -8.53
C ASN A 132 26.82 -20.59 -8.82
N ASP A 133 27.65 -21.08 -9.76
CA ASP A 133 28.99 -20.55 -9.93
C ASP A 133 29.04 -19.29 -10.80
N ASP A 134 28.11 -19.13 -11.75
CA ASP A 134 28.07 -18.00 -12.66
C ASP A 134 26.94 -17.00 -12.28
N VAL A 135 25.69 -17.46 -12.22
CA VAL A 135 24.53 -16.57 -11.98
C VAL A 135 24.51 -16.06 -10.54
N ASN A 136 24.87 -16.91 -9.57
CA ASN A 136 24.92 -16.57 -8.15
C ASN A 136 26.31 -16.10 -7.66
N LYS A 137 27.25 -15.84 -8.58
CA LYS A 137 28.60 -15.43 -8.22
C LYS A 137 28.61 -14.19 -7.32
N SER A 138 29.44 -14.22 -6.27
CA SER A 138 29.58 -13.16 -5.25
C SER A 138 28.30 -12.89 -4.44
N GLN A 139 27.38 -13.85 -4.35
CA GLN A 139 26.06 -13.68 -3.72
C GLN A 139 25.73 -14.85 -2.80
N SER A 140 24.81 -14.60 -1.87
CA SER A 140 24.07 -15.61 -1.10
C SER A 140 22.58 -15.35 -1.26
N SER A 141 21.74 -16.38 -1.04
CA SER A 141 20.28 -16.16 -0.90
C SER A 141 19.97 -15.22 0.25
N ASN A 142 20.84 -15.16 1.26
CA ASN A 142 20.66 -14.36 2.46
C ASN A 142 20.72 -12.86 2.17
N ASP A 143 21.52 -12.41 1.20
CA ASP A 143 21.61 -11.01 0.79
C ASP A 143 20.81 -10.70 -0.49
N THR A 144 20.58 -11.69 -1.37
CA THR A 144 19.83 -11.47 -2.62
C THR A 144 18.33 -11.32 -2.37
N PHE A 145 17.71 -12.16 -1.53
CA PHE A 145 16.26 -12.07 -1.29
C PHE A 145 15.87 -10.74 -0.64
N PRO A 146 16.54 -10.27 0.44
CA PRO A 146 16.23 -8.95 1.00
C PRO A 146 16.46 -7.83 -0.02
N THR A 147 17.46 -7.91 -0.86
CA THR A 147 17.68 -6.92 -1.93
C THR A 147 16.53 -6.94 -2.93
N GLY A 148 16.11 -8.12 -3.42
CA GLY A 148 14.99 -8.25 -4.35
C GLY A 148 13.67 -7.72 -3.77
N MET A 149 13.39 -8.00 -2.48
CA MET A 149 12.18 -7.50 -1.84
C MET A 149 12.20 -5.98 -1.61
N HIS A 150 13.37 -5.38 -1.31
CA HIS A 150 13.52 -3.92 -1.20
C HIS A 150 13.29 -3.23 -2.54
N ILE A 151 13.88 -3.73 -3.63
CA ILE A 151 13.65 -3.21 -4.99
C ILE A 151 12.16 -3.27 -5.34
N ALA A 152 11.51 -4.41 -5.10
CA ALA A 152 10.09 -4.62 -5.40
C ALA A 152 9.19 -3.68 -4.58
N ALA A 153 9.45 -3.57 -3.26
CA ALA A 153 8.68 -2.72 -2.35
C ALA A 153 8.84 -1.24 -2.69
N TYR A 154 10.06 -0.77 -2.88
CA TYR A 154 10.33 0.62 -3.24
C TYR A 154 9.60 1.01 -4.53
N LYS A 155 9.76 0.20 -5.56
CA LYS A 155 9.10 0.41 -6.86
C LYS A 155 7.58 0.44 -6.72
N LYS A 156 6.97 -0.51 -6.00
CA LYS A 156 5.53 -0.58 -5.78
C LYS A 156 4.99 0.67 -5.09
N ILE A 157 5.71 1.17 -4.09
CA ILE A 157 5.32 2.37 -3.34
C ILE A 157 5.30 3.61 -4.24
N ILE A 158 6.37 3.83 -5.02
CA ILE A 158 6.47 5.05 -5.84
C ILE A 158 5.64 5.01 -7.11
N GLU A 159 5.39 3.82 -7.68
CA GLU A 159 4.66 3.70 -8.96
C GLU A 159 3.16 3.49 -8.77
N ILE A 160 2.71 2.93 -7.65
CA ILE A 160 1.30 2.57 -7.42
C ILE A 160 0.73 3.28 -6.19
N THR A 161 1.38 3.12 -5.02
CA THR A 161 0.79 3.54 -3.75
C THR A 161 0.72 5.06 -3.65
N LEU A 162 1.86 5.75 -3.77
CA LEU A 162 1.93 7.20 -3.67
C LEU A 162 1.09 7.92 -4.75
N PRO A 163 1.13 7.53 -6.03
CA PRO A 163 0.27 8.14 -7.05
C PRO A 163 -1.22 7.97 -6.74
N GLY A 164 -1.65 6.78 -6.28
CA GLY A 164 -3.04 6.51 -5.93
C GLY A 164 -3.54 7.40 -4.79
N ILE A 165 -2.78 7.48 -3.71
CA ILE A 165 -3.15 8.32 -2.55
C ILE A 165 -3.13 9.80 -2.92
N THR A 166 -2.13 10.24 -3.68
CA THR A 166 -2.00 11.63 -4.12
C THR A 166 -3.19 12.06 -4.97
N LYS A 167 -3.62 11.22 -5.90
CA LYS A 167 -4.79 11.49 -6.73
C LYS A 167 -6.07 11.64 -5.90
N LEU A 168 -6.30 10.74 -4.94
CA LEU A 168 -7.44 10.84 -4.03
C LEU A 168 -7.38 12.13 -3.18
N ARG A 169 -6.20 12.43 -2.61
CA ARG A 169 -5.96 13.65 -1.84
C ARG A 169 -6.28 14.90 -2.65
N ASP A 170 -5.81 14.97 -3.91
CA ASP A 170 -6.01 16.11 -4.79
C ASP A 170 -7.50 16.31 -5.11
N THR A 171 -8.24 15.26 -5.38
CA THR A 171 -9.69 15.34 -5.62
C THR A 171 -10.45 15.78 -4.36
N LEU A 172 -10.10 15.25 -3.18
CA LEU A 172 -10.66 15.73 -1.92
C LEU A 172 -10.35 17.21 -1.66
N HIS A 173 -9.15 17.66 -2.02
CA HIS A 173 -8.77 19.06 -1.92
C HIS A 173 -9.63 19.95 -2.84
N GLN A 174 -9.84 19.54 -4.10
CA GLN A 174 -10.75 20.24 -5.02
C GLN A 174 -12.18 20.32 -4.45
N LYS A 175 -12.68 19.23 -3.87
CA LYS A 175 -14.00 19.22 -3.21
C LYS A 175 -14.04 20.11 -1.97
N SER A 176 -12.98 20.18 -1.17
CA SER A 176 -12.91 21.09 -0.03
C SER A 176 -13.02 22.55 -0.44
N ILE A 177 -12.40 22.93 -1.56
CA ILE A 177 -12.53 24.28 -2.14
C ILE A 177 -13.94 24.51 -2.69
N ALA A 178 -14.46 23.57 -3.48
CA ALA A 178 -15.78 23.69 -4.11
C ALA A 178 -16.91 23.83 -3.07
N PHE A 179 -16.79 23.16 -1.93
CA PHE A 179 -17.81 23.16 -0.87
C PHE A 179 -17.50 24.11 0.29
N LYS A 180 -16.56 25.03 0.12
CA LYS A 180 -16.12 26.00 1.13
C LYS A 180 -17.28 26.82 1.73
N GLY A 181 -18.30 27.14 0.94
CA GLY A 181 -19.47 27.92 1.36
C GLY A 181 -20.68 27.09 1.81
N VAL A 182 -20.59 25.76 1.79
CA VAL A 182 -21.75 24.90 2.14
C VAL A 182 -21.76 24.62 3.64
N VAL A 183 -22.52 25.45 4.38
CA VAL A 183 -22.67 25.35 5.83
C VAL A 183 -23.59 24.18 6.20
N LYS A 184 -23.15 23.34 7.12
CA LYS A 184 -23.87 22.17 7.65
C LYS A 184 -23.74 22.09 9.16
N ILE A 185 -24.55 21.23 9.78
CA ILE A 185 -24.38 20.95 11.20
C ILE A 185 -23.16 20.05 11.43
N GLY A 186 -22.35 20.36 12.43
CA GLY A 186 -21.30 19.49 12.91
C GLY A 186 -21.83 18.36 13.80
N ARG A 187 -21.06 17.29 13.95
CA ARG A 187 -21.38 16.17 14.85
C ARG A 187 -20.17 15.76 15.65
N THR A 188 -20.35 15.66 16.97
CA THR A 188 -19.38 15.02 17.88
C THR A 188 -20.13 13.95 18.68
N HIS A 189 -19.52 12.81 18.94
CA HIS A 189 -20.19 11.66 19.61
C HIS A 189 -21.45 11.17 18.87
N PHE A 190 -21.58 11.40 17.58
CA PHE A 190 -22.82 11.27 16.77
C PHE A 190 -23.96 12.18 17.20
N MET A 191 -23.72 13.15 18.09
CA MET A 191 -24.69 14.14 18.53
C MET A 191 -24.46 15.46 17.79
N ASP A 192 -25.52 16.25 17.65
CA ASP A 192 -25.47 17.57 17.04
C ASP A 192 -24.45 18.47 17.74
N ALA A 193 -23.67 19.17 16.97
CA ALA A 193 -22.68 20.15 17.44
C ALA A 193 -22.84 21.47 16.69
N THR A 194 -21.91 22.40 16.87
CA THR A 194 -21.93 23.69 16.17
C THR A 194 -21.68 23.52 14.66
N PRO A 195 -22.13 24.47 13.83
CA PRO A 195 -21.94 24.43 12.40
C PRO A 195 -20.46 24.45 11.96
N LEU A 196 -20.21 23.82 10.81
CA LEU A 196 -19.00 23.96 10.00
C LEU A 196 -19.40 23.90 8.53
N THR A 197 -18.44 24.05 7.61
CA THR A 197 -18.71 23.82 6.19
C THR A 197 -18.28 22.41 5.78
N ILE A 198 -18.90 21.86 4.71
CA ILE A 198 -18.40 20.61 4.08
C ILE A 198 -16.94 20.78 3.63
N GLY A 199 -16.60 21.96 3.12
CA GLY A 199 -15.21 22.27 2.73
C GLY A 199 -14.23 22.13 3.89
N GLN A 200 -14.59 22.62 5.09
CA GLN A 200 -13.78 22.45 6.32
C GLN A 200 -13.67 20.97 6.72
N GLU A 201 -14.77 20.22 6.67
CA GLU A 201 -14.76 18.77 6.96
C GLU A 201 -13.83 18.02 5.99
N PHE A 202 -13.93 18.28 4.69
CA PHE A 202 -13.08 17.68 3.68
C PHE A 202 -11.61 18.09 3.78
N SER A 203 -11.33 19.34 4.19
CA SER A 203 -9.95 19.79 4.45
C SER A 203 -9.25 18.96 5.54
N GLY A 204 -10.01 18.46 6.52
CA GLY A 204 -9.52 17.51 7.51
C GLY A 204 -9.07 16.19 6.89
N TYR A 205 -9.82 15.67 5.90
CA TYR A 205 -9.45 14.45 5.17
C TYR A 205 -8.18 14.66 4.34
N VAL A 206 -8.07 15.81 3.67
CA VAL A 206 -6.85 16.20 2.92
C VAL A 206 -5.64 16.18 3.83
N SER A 207 -5.73 16.84 4.99
CA SER A 207 -4.63 16.91 5.96
C SER A 207 -4.23 15.52 6.49
N GLN A 208 -5.17 14.59 6.70
CA GLN A 208 -4.86 13.22 7.10
C GLN A 208 -4.04 12.49 6.01
N LEU A 209 -4.40 12.67 4.73
CA LEU A 209 -3.68 12.06 3.62
C LEU A 209 -2.30 12.71 3.39
N ASP A 210 -2.18 14.03 3.54
CA ASP A 210 -0.89 14.73 3.46
C ASP A 210 0.11 14.20 4.51
N HIS A 211 -0.34 14.03 5.76
CA HIS A 211 0.48 13.43 6.80
C HIS A 211 0.83 11.98 6.52
N GLY A 212 -0.11 11.21 5.96
CA GLY A 212 0.14 9.82 5.59
C GLY A 212 1.14 9.67 4.43
N ILE A 213 1.02 10.50 3.39
CA ILE A 213 1.98 10.59 2.29
C ILE A 213 3.37 10.91 2.84
N LYS A 214 3.46 11.95 3.67
CA LYS A 214 4.73 12.35 4.27
C LYS A 214 5.36 11.26 5.15
N ALA A 215 4.55 10.55 5.93
CA ALA A 215 5.02 9.43 6.74
C ALA A 215 5.60 8.31 5.85
N LEU A 216 4.92 7.96 4.75
CA LEU A 216 5.39 6.95 3.82
C LEU A 216 6.66 7.38 3.08
N GLU A 217 6.73 8.62 2.59
CA GLU A 217 7.94 9.18 1.95
C GLU A 217 9.16 9.13 2.87
N ASN A 218 8.99 9.41 4.17
CA ASN A 218 10.09 9.40 5.13
C ASN A 218 10.72 8.01 5.31
N THR A 219 9.98 6.91 5.03
CA THR A 219 10.52 5.54 5.12
C THR A 219 11.38 5.13 3.93
N LEU A 220 11.28 5.87 2.81
CA LEU A 220 11.93 5.49 1.55
C LEU A 220 13.46 5.52 1.64
N ALA A 221 14.04 6.37 2.47
CA ALA A 221 15.49 6.41 2.67
C ALA A 221 16.02 5.08 3.25
N HIS A 222 15.34 4.53 4.25
CA HIS A 222 15.67 3.24 4.85
C HIS A 222 15.37 2.07 3.90
N MET A 223 14.22 2.13 3.20
CA MET A 223 13.86 1.15 2.19
C MET A 223 14.84 1.09 1.01
N ALA A 224 15.57 2.18 0.74
CA ALA A 224 16.57 2.25 -0.33
C ALA A 224 17.87 1.47 -0.02
N GLU A 225 18.13 1.08 1.23
CA GLU A 225 19.35 0.39 1.65
C GLU A 225 19.32 -1.10 1.29
N LEU A 226 20.29 -1.55 0.49
CA LEU A 226 20.33 -2.91 -0.05
C LEU A 226 21.34 -3.80 0.69
N ALA A 227 20.91 -5.02 1.03
CA ALA A 227 21.72 -6.02 1.73
C ALA A 227 22.83 -6.64 0.84
N LEU A 228 22.69 -6.56 -0.49
CA LEU A 228 23.57 -7.24 -1.43
C LEU A 228 25.05 -6.87 -1.22
N GLY A 229 25.90 -7.89 -1.23
CA GLY A 229 27.30 -7.79 -0.87
C GLY A 229 27.61 -8.22 0.58
N GLY A 230 26.58 -8.46 1.41
CA GLY A 230 26.75 -9.04 2.75
C GLY A 230 27.03 -10.54 2.72
N THR A 231 26.61 -11.20 1.65
CA THR A 231 26.68 -12.66 1.43
C THR A 231 26.01 -13.47 2.55
N ALA A 232 26.69 -14.43 3.16
CA ALA A 232 26.06 -15.40 4.06
C ALA A 232 25.61 -14.81 5.40
N VAL A 233 26.42 -13.93 6.03
CA VAL A 233 26.23 -13.43 7.39
C VAL A 233 26.50 -11.91 7.54
N GLY A 234 26.80 -11.22 6.45
CA GLY A 234 27.09 -9.77 6.48
C GLY A 234 28.57 -9.39 6.26
N THR A 235 29.48 -10.37 6.25
CA THR A 235 30.93 -10.13 6.13
C THR A 235 31.41 -9.91 4.69
N GLY A 236 30.58 -10.20 3.69
CA GLY A 236 30.98 -10.13 2.28
C GLY A 236 31.94 -11.24 1.84
N LEU A 237 31.94 -12.38 2.52
CA LEU A 237 32.80 -13.51 2.17
C LEU A 237 32.66 -13.88 0.70
N ASN A 238 33.79 -14.08 -0.01
CA ASN A 238 33.90 -14.43 -1.41
C ASN A 238 33.43 -13.35 -2.41
N THR A 239 33.29 -12.10 -1.98
CA THR A 239 33.10 -10.98 -2.91
C THR A 239 34.42 -10.29 -3.25
N PRO A 240 34.62 -9.79 -4.47
CA PRO A 240 35.74 -8.93 -4.76
C PRO A 240 35.63 -7.56 -4.09
N ASN A 241 36.76 -6.89 -3.89
CA ASN A 241 36.76 -5.56 -3.27
C ASN A 241 35.90 -4.58 -4.06
N GLY A 242 35.05 -3.80 -3.35
CA GLY A 242 34.16 -2.81 -3.97
C GLY A 242 32.85 -3.36 -4.49
N TYR A 243 32.62 -4.67 -4.45
CA TYR A 243 31.42 -5.32 -4.99
C TYR A 243 30.11 -4.72 -4.43
N ALA A 244 29.99 -4.64 -3.10
CA ALA A 244 28.75 -4.20 -2.45
C ALA A 244 28.28 -2.80 -2.88
N LYS A 245 29.24 -1.88 -3.01
CA LYS A 245 28.96 -0.52 -3.49
C LYS A 245 28.60 -0.52 -4.97
N ARG A 246 29.45 -1.19 -5.80
CA ARG A 246 29.31 -1.15 -7.25
C ARG A 246 28.02 -1.83 -7.73
N VAL A 247 27.62 -2.94 -7.11
CA VAL A 247 26.37 -3.61 -7.47
C VAL A 247 25.14 -2.78 -7.13
N ALA A 248 25.14 -2.03 -6.02
CA ALA A 248 24.07 -1.11 -5.69
C ALA A 248 23.98 0.06 -6.68
N GLU A 249 25.14 0.59 -7.14
CA GLU A 249 25.19 1.61 -8.20
C GLU A 249 24.54 1.12 -9.50
N TYR A 250 24.86 -0.11 -9.96
CA TYR A 250 24.22 -0.71 -11.14
C TYR A 250 22.71 -0.94 -10.92
N ILE A 251 22.29 -1.37 -9.74
CA ILE A 251 20.85 -1.52 -9.42
C ILE A 251 20.17 -0.16 -9.54
N ALA A 252 20.76 0.90 -8.98
CA ALA A 252 20.23 2.26 -9.08
C ALA A 252 20.16 2.74 -10.54
N GLU A 253 21.20 2.50 -11.33
CA GLU A 253 21.26 2.84 -12.77
C GLU A 253 20.13 2.13 -13.56
N PHE A 254 19.99 0.81 -13.38
CA PHE A 254 19.00 0.02 -14.14
C PHE A 254 17.56 0.28 -13.75
N THR A 255 17.32 0.73 -12.52
CA THR A 255 15.97 1.02 -12.01
C THR A 255 15.59 2.49 -12.09
N GLY A 256 16.55 3.39 -12.16
CA GLY A 256 16.34 4.83 -11.97
C GLY A 256 15.97 5.20 -10.54
N LEU A 257 16.12 4.28 -9.56
CA LEU A 257 15.75 4.49 -8.16
C LEU A 257 16.99 4.89 -7.33
N PRO A 258 16.85 5.66 -6.25
CA PRO A 258 17.95 6.11 -5.42
C PRO A 258 18.43 5.02 -4.45
N LEU A 259 18.61 3.79 -4.95
CA LEU A 259 18.99 2.63 -4.16
C LEU A 259 20.49 2.67 -3.86
N VAL A 260 20.84 2.32 -2.63
CA VAL A 260 22.22 2.38 -2.13
C VAL A 260 22.61 1.10 -1.41
N SER A 261 23.89 0.87 -1.23
CA SER A 261 24.40 -0.23 -0.41
C SER A 261 24.13 0.08 1.06
N ALA A 262 23.46 -0.83 1.79
CA ALA A 262 23.23 -0.67 3.22
C ALA A 262 24.54 -0.41 3.97
N HIS A 263 24.51 0.55 4.90
CA HIS A 263 25.67 0.91 5.70
C HIS A 263 26.11 -0.26 6.60
N ASN A 264 25.14 -1.02 7.14
CA ASN A 264 25.40 -2.19 7.98
C ASN A 264 24.77 -3.44 7.36
N LYS A 265 25.61 -4.35 6.84
CA LYS A 265 25.14 -5.59 6.20
C LYS A 265 24.63 -6.63 7.21
N PHE A 266 25.05 -6.55 8.46
CA PHE A 266 24.59 -7.48 9.51
C PHE A 266 23.13 -7.20 9.85
N GLU A 267 22.78 -5.94 10.04
CA GLU A 267 21.40 -5.51 10.25
C GLU A 267 20.54 -5.82 9.01
N ALA A 268 21.01 -5.48 7.82
CA ALA A 268 20.27 -5.66 6.56
C ALA A 268 19.94 -7.13 6.23
N LEU A 269 20.68 -8.11 6.79
CA LEU A 269 20.38 -9.55 6.64
C LEU A 269 19.47 -10.09 7.76
N ALA A 270 19.61 -9.55 8.98
CA ALA A 270 19.04 -10.15 10.19
C ALA A 270 17.77 -9.47 10.70
N ALA A 271 17.48 -8.23 10.31
CA ALA A 271 16.38 -7.45 10.90
C ALA A 271 15.20 -7.22 9.92
N HIS A 272 15.28 -6.38 8.94
CA HIS A 272 14.21 -5.89 8.05
C HIS A 272 13.31 -4.83 8.68
N ASP A 273 13.87 -3.98 9.54
CA ASP A 273 13.17 -2.88 10.20
C ASP A 273 12.59 -1.89 9.17
N ALA A 274 13.22 -1.71 8.01
CA ALA A 274 12.69 -0.93 6.90
C ALA A 274 11.29 -1.40 6.43
N PHE A 275 11.03 -2.71 6.45
CA PHE A 275 9.72 -3.28 6.11
C PHE A 275 8.69 -3.01 7.21
N VAL A 276 9.08 -3.11 8.47
CA VAL A 276 8.22 -2.83 9.63
C VAL A 276 7.86 -1.34 9.66
N GLU A 277 8.84 -0.45 9.49
CA GLU A 277 8.66 1.00 9.45
C GLU A 277 7.72 1.41 8.30
N THR A 278 8.01 0.96 7.09
CA THR A 278 7.22 1.29 5.91
C THR A 278 5.78 0.79 6.02
N HIS A 279 5.59 -0.43 6.53
CA HIS A 279 4.25 -0.95 6.71
C HIS A 279 3.50 -0.24 7.84
N GLY A 280 4.19 0.25 8.86
CA GLY A 280 3.63 1.13 9.88
C GLY A 280 3.04 2.42 9.29
N ALA A 281 3.70 3.01 8.27
CA ALA A 281 3.17 4.15 7.53
C ALA A 281 1.95 3.76 6.66
N LEU A 282 1.97 2.60 6.01
CA LEU A 282 0.80 2.07 5.29
C LEU A 282 -0.39 1.82 6.22
N LYS A 283 -0.16 1.31 7.44
CA LYS A 283 -1.19 1.17 8.47
C LYS A 283 -1.78 2.52 8.88
N GLN A 284 -0.95 3.55 9.08
CA GLN A 284 -1.45 4.91 9.37
C GLN A 284 -2.39 5.40 8.27
N LEU A 285 -2.02 5.22 6.99
CA LEU A 285 -2.86 5.54 5.84
C LEU A 285 -4.17 4.74 5.85
N ALA A 286 -4.12 3.44 6.13
CA ALA A 286 -5.32 2.62 6.23
C ALA A 286 -6.29 3.12 7.33
N VAL A 287 -5.78 3.55 8.48
CA VAL A 287 -6.60 4.15 9.55
C VAL A 287 -7.27 5.43 9.08
N ALA A 288 -6.53 6.32 8.40
CA ALA A 288 -7.08 7.56 7.86
C ALA A 288 -8.14 7.29 6.77
N LEU A 289 -7.85 6.43 5.82
CA LEU A 289 -8.75 6.04 4.73
C LEU A 289 -10.04 5.38 5.26
N ASN A 290 -9.93 4.54 6.27
CA ASN A 290 -11.09 3.92 6.92
C ASN A 290 -12.01 4.97 7.57
N LYS A 291 -11.44 5.97 8.23
CA LYS A 291 -12.21 7.10 8.80
C LYS A 291 -12.89 7.89 7.69
N ILE A 292 -12.19 8.26 6.63
CA ILE A 292 -12.73 9.01 5.50
C ILE A 292 -13.88 8.24 4.82
N GLY A 293 -13.68 6.96 4.52
CA GLY A 293 -14.71 6.12 3.91
C GLY A 293 -15.95 5.96 4.78
N ASN A 294 -15.78 5.82 6.10
CA ASN A 294 -16.90 5.73 7.05
C ASN A 294 -17.69 7.04 7.17
N ASP A 295 -17.01 8.18 7.26
CA ASP A 295 -17.68 9.48 7.30
C ASP A 295 -18.50 9.72 6.03
N ILE A 296 -17.91 9.53 4.87
CA ILE A 296 -18.59 9.74 3.59
C ILE A 296 -19.83 8.84 3.46
N ARG A 297 -19.74 7.54 3.79
CA ARG A 297 -20.90 6.65 3.68
C ARG A 297 -22.00 6.97 4.71
N MET A 298 -21.62 7.42 5.91
CA MET A 298 -22.60 7.85 6.92
C MET A 298 -23.31 9.14 6.51
N LEU A 299 -22.57 10.13 6.01
CA LEU A 299 -23.13 11.37 5.49
C LEU A 299 -24.03 11.16 4.28
N ALA A 300 -23.77 10.12 3.48
CA ALA A 300 -24.57 9.74 2.31
C ALA A 300 -25.69 8.74 2.64
N SER A 301 -25.84 8.32 3.90
CA SER A 301 -26.82 7.29 4.30
C SER A 301 -28.27 7.73 4.08
N GLY A 302 -29.10 6.77 3.67
CA GLY A 302 -30.53 7.02 3.45
C GLY A 302 -31.06 6.27 2.23
N PRO A 303 -31.78 6.96 1.30
CA PRO A 303 -31.90 8.42 1.11
C PRO A 303 -32.91 9.13 2.04
N ARG A 304 -33.84 8.42 2.67
CA ARG A 304 -34.90 9.05 3.49
C ARG A 304 -34.77 8.84 4.99
N SER A 305 -34.22 7.69 5.39
CA SER A 305 -34.12 7.27 6.80
C SER A 305 -32.70 7.37 7.38
N GLY A 306 -31.81 8.09 6.71
CA GLY A 306 -30.45 8.32 7.14
C GLY A 306 -30.09 9.81 7.20
N ILE A 307 -28.78 10.11 7.28
CA ILE A 307 -28.29 11.50 7.32
C ILE A 307 -28.59 12.20 6.00
N GLY A 308 -28.08 11.67 4.88
CA GLY A 308 -28.39 12.13 3.53
C GLY A 308 -27.86 13.52 3.17
N GLU A 309 -26.79 14.02 3.82
CA GLU A 309 -26.19 15.32 3.53
C GLU A 309 -25.30 15.29 2.27
N LEU A 310 -24.77 14.10 1.92
CA LEU A 310 -24.01 13.89 0.68
C LEU A 310 -24.80 13.01 -0.28
N ILE A 311 -24.63 13.29 -1.57
CA ILE A 311 -25.05 12.42 -2.68
C ILE A 311 -23.78 11.83 -3.26
N ILE A 312 -23.72 10.50 -3.36
CA ILE A 312 -22.61 9.75 -3.96
C ILE A 312 -23.08 9.08 -5.26
N PRO A 313 -22.17 8.77 -6.19
CA PRO A 313 -22.52 8.08 -7.44
C PRO A 313 -23.19 6.73 -7.21
N ALA A 314 -24.16 6.43 -8.06
CA ALA A 314 -24.83 5.13 -8.14
C ALA A 314 -24.07 4.26 -9.17
N ASN A 315 -23.26 3.33 -8.71
CA ASN A 315 -22.40 2.54 -9.60
C ASN A 315 -23.04 1.23 -10.06
N GLU A 316 -23.91 0.64 -9.22
CA GLU A 316 -24.53 -0.67 -9.49
C GLU A 316 -25.82 -0.87 -8.66
N PRO A 317 -26.73 -1.78 -9.06
CA PRO A 317 -27.86 -2.17 -8.24
C PRO A 317 -27.40 -2.75 -6.90
N GLY A 318 -27.92 -2.21 -5.80
CA GLY A 318 -27.48 -2.54 -4.45
C GLY A 318 -28.23 -3.71 -3.77
N SER A 319 -29.24 -4.29 -4.42
CA SER A 319 -30.04 -5.37 -3.82
C SER A 319 -30.70 -6.25 -4.87
N SER A 320 -30.74 -7.55 -4.62
CA SER A 320 -31.45 -8.53 -5.44
C SER A 320 -32.97 -8.57 -5.20
N ILE A 321 -33.44 -7.99 -4.07
CA ILE A 321 -34.86 -8.06 -3.65
C ILE A 321 -35.49 -6.70 -3.34
N MET A 322 -34.70 -5.61 -3.28
CA MET A 322 -35.18 -4.25 -3.01
C MET A 322 -34.90 -3.37 -4.26
N PRO A 323 -35.87 -3.24 -5.19
CA PRO A 323 -35.68 -2.46 -6.41
C PRO A 323 -35.31 -1.00 -6.11
N GLY A 324 -34.32 -0.47 -6.81
CA GLY A 324 -33.90 0.92 -6.66
C GLY A 324 -32.98 1.21 -5.46
N LYS A 325 -32.62 0.19 -4.66
CA LYS A 325 -31.62 0.35 -3.59
C LYS A 325 -30.21 0.46 -4.18
N VAL A 326 -29.48 1.50 -3.78
CA VAL A 326 -28.08 1.71 -4.11
C VAL A 326 -27.25 1.72 -2.82
N ASN A 327 -26.13 1.03 -2.82
CA ASN A 327 -25.24 0.93 -1.66
C ASN A 327 -23.97 1.77 -1.86
N PRO A 328 -23.29 2.20 -0.78
CA PRO A 328 -22.02 2.93 -0.82
C PRO A 328 -20.84 1.95 -1.04
N THR A 329 -20.88 1.16 -2.13
CA THR A 329 -20.01 -0.01 -2.36
C THR A 329 -18.52 0.35 -2.41
N GLN A 330 -18.18 1.53 -2.91
CA GLN A 330 -16.79 2.00 -2.90
C GLN A 330 -16.27 2.28 -1.48
N CYS A 331 -17.10 2.81 -0.59
CA CYS A 331 -16.74 2.97 0.82
C CYS A 331 -16.57 1.61 1.51
N GLU A 332 -17.41 0.62 1.17
CA GLU A 332 -17.32 -0.74 1.71
C GLU A 332 -16.01 -1.41 1.27
N ALA A 333 -15.70 -1.34 -0.02
CA ALA A 333 -14.45 -1.88 -0.57
C ALA A 333 -13.22 -1.25 0.10
N LEU A 334 -13.18 0.08 0.20
CA LEU A 334 -12.10 0.81 0.85
C LEU A 334 -11.90 0.35 2.31
N THR A 335 -12.97 0.23 3.09
CA THR A 335 -12.87 -0.18 4.50
C THR A 335 -12.42 -1.64 4.65
N MET A 336 -12.79 -2.55 3.73
CA MET A 336 -12.27 -3.92 3.69
C MET A 336 -10.78 -3.95 3.37
N VAL A 337 -10.31 -3.14 2.42
CA VAL A 337 -8.87 -2.99 2.12
C VAL A 337 -8.13 -2.51 3.36
N CYS A 338 -8.64 -1.50 4.08
CA CYS A 338 -8.03 -1.01 5.31
C CYS A 338 -7.91 -2.11 6.38
N ALA A 339 -8.94 -2.94 6.54
CA ALA A 339 -8.90 -4.08 7.47
C ALA A 339 -7.83 -5.10 7.09
N GLN A 340 -7.69 -5.42 5.79
CA GLN A 340 -6.66 -6.33 5.30
C GLN A 340 -5.25 -5.79 5.56
N VAL A 341 -5.02 -4.50 5.30
CA VAL A 341 -3.72 -3.85 5.56
C VAL A 341 -3.34 -3.89 7.04
N ILE A 342 -4.30 -3.69 7.95
CA ILE A 342 -4.06 -3.81 9.39
C ILE A 342 -3.70 -5.25 9.78
N GLY A 343 -4.34 -6.24 9.18
CA GLY A 343 -3.98 -7.66 9.38
C GLY A 343 -2.57 -7.98 8.87
N ASN A 344 -2.19 -7.45 7.71
CA ASN A 344 -0.86 -7.61 7.14
C ASN A 344 0.23 -6.95 8.01
N ASP A 345 -0.08 -5.81 8.64
CA ASP A 345 0.82 -5.14 9.58
C ASP A 345 1.21 -6.03 10.77
N ALA A 346 0.24 -6.73 11.33
CA ALA A 346 0.50 -7.68 12.40
C ALA A 346 1.44 -8.82 11.96
N ALA A 347 1.22 -9.36 10.76
CA ALA A 347 2.09 -10.41 10.20
C ALA A 347 3.52 -9.91 9.96
N ILE A 348 3.68 -8.68 9.46
CA ILE A 348 5.00 -8.07 9.22
C ILE A 348 5.71 -7.77 10.54
N ALA A 349 5.01 -7.22 11.53
CA ALA A 349 5.59 -6.95 12.85
C ALA A 349 6.09 -8.24 13.53
N VAL A 350 5.27 -9.31 13.49
CA VAL A 350 5.68 -10.63 14.00
C VAL A 350 6.87 -11.17 13.20
N GLY A 351 6.86 -11.04 11.87
CA GLY A 351 7.97 -11.45 11.01
C GLY A 351 9.27 -10.70 11.32
N GLY A 352 9.19 -9.39 11.55
CA GLY A 352 10.34 -8.54 11.89
C GLY A 352 11.02 -8.95 13.20
N MET A 353 10.22 -9.30 14.22
CA MET A 353 10.77 -9.72 15.52
C MET A 353 11.38 -11.14 15.53
N GLN A 354 11.32 -11.89 14.42
CA GLN A 354 11.86 -13.25 14.29
C GLN A 354 13.28 -13.30 13.69
N GLY A 355 14.01 -12.21 13.67
CA GLY A 355 15.44 -12.21 13.36
C GLY A 355 16.24 -12.88 14.49
N HIS A 356 17.01 -13.93 14.14
CA HIS A 356 17.86 -14.62 15.11
C HIS A 356 19.29 -14.62 14.61
N PHE A 357 20.21 -14.09 15.43
CA PHE A 357 21.62 -13.95 15.07
C PHE A 357 21.76 -13.19 13.73
N GLU A 358 22.34 -13.79 12.71
CA GLU A 358 22.73 -13.15 11.45
C GLU A 358 21.69 -13.26 10.34
N LEU A 359 20.48 -13.83 10.60
CA LEU A 359 19.46 -13.97 9.57
C LEU A 359 18.03 -13.93 10.11
N ASN A 360 17.19 -13.15 9.47
CA ASN A 360 15.73 -13.26 9.57
C ASN A 360 15.20 -14.24 8.52
N VAL A 361 14.40 -15.20 8.94
CA VAL A 361 13.84 -16.25 8.08
C VAL A 361 12.32 -16.13 7.85
N PHE A 362 11.78 -14.92 7.95
CA PHE A 362 10.38 -14.58 7.66
C PHE A 362 10.22 -13.70 6.41
N LYS A 363 11.29 -13.52 5.65
CA LYS A 363 11.34 -12.63 4.49
C LYS A 363 10.20 -12.86 3.47
N PRO A 364 9.87 -14.09 3.06
CA PRO A 364 8.81 -14.32 2.07
C PRO A 364 7.44 -13.79 2.50
N VAL A 365 7.04 -14.02 3.74
CA VAL A 365 5.74 -13.55 4.25
C VAL A 365 5.75 -12.03 4.45
N MET A 366 6.85 -11.44 4.92
CA MET A 366 6.96 -9.99 5.06
C MET A 366 6.85 -9.29 3.69
N ALA A 367 7.58 -9.79 2.69
CA ALA A 367 7.55 -9.26 1.34
C ALA A 367 6.16 -9.35 0.71
N ALA A 368 5.50 -10.50 0.79
CA ALA A 368 4.16 -10.70 0.23
C ALA A 368 3.12 -9.77 0.87
N ASN A 369 3.13 -9.63 2.19
CA ASN A 369 2.17 -8.78 2.90
C ASN A 369 2.38 -7.29 2.61
N LEU A 370 3.64 -6.81 2.54
CA LEU A 370 3.92 -5.41 2.19
C LEU A 370 3.50 -5.10 0.76
N LEU A 371 3.89 -5.94 -0.21
CA LEU A 371 3.53 -5.75 -1.62
C LEU A 371 2.02 -5.78 -1.83
N GLN A 372 1.30 -6.69 -1.15
CA GLN A 372 -0.16 -6.72 -1.19
C GLN A 372 -0.77 -5.44 -0.62
N SER A 373 -0.31 -4.98 0.55
CA SER A 373 -0.82 -3.76 1.19
C SER A 373 -0.58 -2.52 0.33
N ALA A 374 0.62 -2.39 -0.23
CA ALA A 374 0.98 -1.27 -1.10
C ALA A 374 0.12 -1.23 -2.37
N GLN A 375 -0.10 -2.38 -3.02
CA GLN A 375 -0.98 -2.50 -4.18
C GLN A 375 -2.42 -2.14 -3.82
N LEU A 376 -2.97 -2.77 -2.77
CA LEU A 376 -4.37 -2.58 -2.38
C LEU A 376 -4.70 -1.13 -2.01
N ILE A 377 -3.81 -0.43 -1.29
CA ILE A 377 -4.01 0.98 -0.95
C ILE A 377 -4.02 1.85 -2.21
N GLY A 378 -3.04 1.66 -3.10
CA GLY A 378 -2.99 2.40 -4.36
C GLY A 378 -4.24 2.22 -5.20
N ASP A 379 -4.63 0.96 -5.46
CA ASP A 379 -5.80 0.62 -6.27
C ASP A 379 -7.11 1.11 -5.63
N ALA A 380 -7.27 0.93 -4.32
CA ALA A 380 -8.46 1.36 -3.61
C ALA A 380 -8.61 2.89 -3.62
N CYS A 381 -7.51 3.65 -3.50
CA CYS A 381 -7.54 5.11 -3.60
C CYS A 381 -7.96 5.57 -5.00
N ILE A 382 -7.44 4.95 -6.06
CA ILE A 382 -7.83 5.25 -7.46
C ILE A 382 -9.31 4.92 -7.69
N SER A 383 -9.76 3.74 -7.25
CA SER A 383 -11.14 3.31 -7.41
C SER A 383 -12.11 4.20 -6.64
N PHE A 384 -11.80 4.51 -5.39
CA PHE A 384 -12.60 5.36 -4.53
C PHE A 384 -12.66 6.80 -5.04
N GLU A 385 -11.55 7.33 -5.55
CA GLU A 385 -11.51 8.62 -6.20
C GLU A 385 -12.43 8.66 -7.42
N ALA A 386 -12.24 7.72 -8.37
CA ALA A 386 -12.94 7.73 -9.64
C ALA A 386 -14.44 7.46 -9.54
N HIS A 387 -14.84 6.54 -8.64
CA HIS A 387 -16.20 6.03 -8.56
C HIS A 387 -17.00 6.51 -7.33
N CYS A 388 -16.39 7.32 -6.48
CA CYS A 388 -17.07 7.92 -5.33
C CYS A 388 -16.76 9.42 -5.21
N VAL A 389 -15.53 9.79 -4.84
CA VAL A 389 -15.20 11.15 -4.41
C VAL A 389 -15.38 12.18 -5.52
N SER A 390 -15.00 11.87 -6.77
CA SER A 390 -15.15 12.77 -7.92
C SER A 390 -16.60 13.18 -8.16
N GLY A 391 -17.55 12.28 -7.89
CA GLY A 391 -18.98 12.49 -8.09
C GLY A 391 -19.76 12.90 -6.83
N ILE A 392 -19.11 13.18 -5.70
CA ILE A 392 -19.80 13.66 -4.50
C ILE A 392 -20.41 15.04 -4.73
N GLU A 393 -21.68 15.20 -4.34
CA GLU A 393 -22.41 16.46 -4.34
C GLU A 393 -23.08 16.70 -2.98
N PRO A 394 -23.20 17.96 -2.51
CA PRO A 394 -23.98 18.31 -1.34
C PRO A 394 -25.49 18.17 -1.61
N ASN A 395 -26.22 17.51 -0.73
CA ASN A 395 -27.68 17.53 -0.73
C ASN A 395 -28.16 18.79 0.01
N GLN A 396 -28.16 19.94 -0.68
CA GLN A 396 -28.44 21.24 -0.08
C GLN A 396 -29.77 21.28 0.66
N LYS A 397 -30.81 20.61 0.14
CA LYS A 397 -32.12 20.55 0.80
C LYS A 397 -32.00 19.88 2.16
N ARG A 398 -31.37 18.71 2.22
CA ARG A 398 -31.24 17.94 3.46
C ARG A 398 -30.31 18.63 4.47
N ILE A 399 -29.23 19.23 3.97
CA ILE A 399 -28.31 20.04 4.79
C ILE A 399 -29.06 21.17 5.47
N ASN A 400 -29.88 21.94 4.74
CA ASN A 400 -30.65 23.04 5.28
C ASN A 400 -31.70 22.58 6.30
N GLU A 401 -32.38 21.46 6.03
CA GLU A 401 -33.33 20.87 6.95
C GLU A 401 -32.69 20.53 8.32
N LEU A 402 -31.54 19.82 8.28
CA LEU A 402 -30.82 19.40 9.48
C LEU A 402 -30.23 20.60 10.23
N LEU A 403 -29.62 21.55 9.51
CA LEU A 403 -29.03 22.73 10.08
C LEU A 403 -30.06 23.59 10.81
N ASN A 404 -31.19 23.89 10.18
CA ASN A 404 -32.23 24.76 10.75
C ASN A 404 -32.98 24.11 11.95
N ASN A 405 -32.99 22.78 12.01
CA ASN A 405 -33.59 22.03 13.12
C ASN A 405 -32.66 21.85 14.32
N SER A 406 -31.36 22.17 14.16
CA SER A 406 -30.41 21.94 15.26
C SER A 406 -30.56 22.90 16.41
N LEU A 407 -30.68 22.34 17.62
CA LEU A 407 -30.71 23.12 18.86
C LEU A 407 -29.33 23.72 19.20
N MET A 408 -28.26 23.26 18.60
CA MET A 408 -26.90 23.77 18.89
C MET A 408 -26.61 25.12 18.27
N LEU A 409 -27.47 25.60 17.38
CA LEU A 409 -27.43 27.00 16.89
C LEU A 409 -27.61 28.02 18.02
N VAL A 410 -28.19 27.61 19.14
CA VAL A 410 -28.35 28.45 20.37
C VAL A 410 -26.99 28.96 20.86
N THR A 411 -25.89 28.28 20.55
CA THR A 411 -24.55 28.69 20.97
C THR A 411 -24.17 30.09 20.47
N ALA A 412 -24.72 30.54 19.34
CA ALA A 412 -24.56 31.91 18.84
C ALA A 412 -25.10 32.98 19.83
N LEU A 413 -26.04 32.62 20.67
CA LEU A 413 -26.66 33.50 21.67
C LEU A 413 -25.83 33.68 22.94
N ASN A 414 -24.86 32.78 23.22
CA ASN A 414 -24.07 32.82 24.45
C ASN A 414 -23.42 34.21 24.72
N PRO A 415 -22.80 34.87 23.71
CA PRO A 415 -22.21 36.20 23.93
C PRO A 415 -23.22 37.32 24.15
N LYS A 416 -24.48 37.11 23.82
CA LYS A 416 -25.54 38.13 23.87
C LYS A 416 -26.40 38.05 25.15
N ILE A 417 -26.83 36.85 25.52
CA ILE A 417 -27.76 36.63 26.63
C ILE A 417 -27.19 35.77 27.77
N GLY A 418 -25.99 35.24 27.58
CA GLY A 418 -25.33 34.35 28.52
C GLY A 418 -25.73 32.88 28.38
N TYR A 419 -24.88 32.00 28.87
CA TYR A 419 -24.99 30.54 28.72
C TYR A 419 -26.29 29.96 29.28
N TYR A 420 -26.72 30.40 30.47
CA TYR A 420 -27.89 29.81 31.16
C TYR A 420 -29.20 30.12 30.45
N LYS A 421 -29.40 31.33 29.93
CA LYS A 421 -30.59 31.68 29.15
C LYS A 421 -30.60 30.95 27.80
N ALA A 422 -29.46 30.82 27.17
CA ALA A 422 -29.33 30.01 25.95
C ALA A 422 -29.65 28.53 26.20
N ALA A 423 -29.18 27.97 27.31
CA ALA A 423 -29.50 26.60 27.72
C ALA A 423 -31.00 26.43 28.03
N GLU A 424 -31.64 27.40 28.66
CA GLU A 424 -33.09 27.40 28.92
C GLU A 424 -33.89 27.36 27.61
N ILE A 425 -33.53 28.18 26.63
CA ILE A 425 -34.13 28.16 25.28
C ILE A 425 -34.01 26.80 24.63
N ALA A 426 -32.79 26.21 24.58
CA ALA A 426 -32.55 24.93 23.95
C ALA A 426 -33.31 23.80 24.65
N ASN A 427 -33.28 23.74 25.98
CA ASN A 427 -33.95 22.70 26.75
C ASN A 427 -35.48 22.79 26.59
N THR A 428 -36.02 24.00 26.56
CA THR A 428 -37.46 24.23 26.38
C THR A 428 -37.91 23.85 24.98
N ALA A 429 -37.13 24.24 23.96
CA ALA A 429 -37.40 23.87 22.59
C ALA A 429 -37.35 22.34 22.39
N HIS A 430 -36.36 21.66 22.98
CA HIS A 430 -36.28 20.19 22.94
C HIS A 430 -37.51 19.53 23.63
N LYS A 431 -37.85 19.97 24.82
CA LYS A 431 -38.97 19.42 25.60
C LYS A 431 -40.32 19.61 24.89
N ASN A 432 -40.53 20.76 24.28
CA ASN A 432 -41.78 21.11 23.63
C ASN A 432 -41.86 20.66 22.15
N GLY A 433 -40.74 20.19 21.55
CA GLY A 433 -40.66 19.87 20.12
C GLY A 433 -40.83 21.10 19.23
N THR A 434 -40.37 22.27 19.69
CA THR A 434 -40.50 23.57 19.03
C THR A 434 -39.14 24.06 18.51
N THR A 435 -39.09 25.22 17.86
CA THR A 435 -37.83 25.82 17.36
C THR A 435 -37.19 26.71 18.43
N LEU A 436 -35.87 26.88 18.34
CA LEU A 436 -35.11 27.83 19.17
C LEU A 436 -35.71 29.24 19.11
N LYS A 437 -36.07 29.69 17.90
CA LYS A 437 -36.68 31.02 17.69
C LYS A 437 -37.99 31.16 18.43
N HIS A 438 -38.87 30.18 18.35
CA HIS A 438 -40.15 30.18 19.06
C HIS A 438 -39.94 30.33 20.58
N GLU A 439 -39.09 29.52 21.16
CA GLU A 439 -38.89 29.52 22.61
C GLU A 439 -38.12 30.75 23.09
N ALA A 440 -37.17 31.25 22.30
CA ALA A 440 -36.46 32.49 22.65
C ALA A 440 -37.39 33.69 22.79
N VAL A 441 -38.41 33.78 21.93
CA VAL A 441 -39.43 34.83 21.96
C VAL A 441 -40.45 34.55 23.07
N ALA A 442 -40.97 33.33 23.20
CA ALA A 442 -41.96 32.94 24.18
C ALA A 442 -41.47 33.11 25.63
N LEU A 443 -40.19 32.83 25.90
CA LEU A 443 -39.53 33.03 27.18
C LEU A 443 -39.17 34.52 27.44
N GLY A 444 -39.37 35.40 26.48
CA GLY A 444 -39.05 36.82 26.59
C GLY A 444 -37.58 37.17 26.68
N HIS A 445 -36.71 36.27 26.18
CA HIS A 445 -35.27 36.51 26.17
C HIS A 445 -34.80 37.32 24.98
N LEU A 446 -35.52 37.26 23.85
CA LEU A 446 -35.20 37.92 22.58
C LEU A 446 -36.50 38.29 21.84
N THR A 447 -36.40 39.29 21.00
CA THR A 447 -37.35 39.52 19.90
C THR A 447 -37.03 38.63 18.71
N GLU A 448 -37.99 38.44 17.83
CA GLU A 448 -37.79 37.68 16.59
C GLU A 448 -36.66 38.27 15.71
N SER A 449 -36.64 39.59 15.59
CA SER A 449 -35.59 40.29 14.84
C SER A 449 -34.20 40.15 15.43
N GLU A 450 -34.08 40.12 16.76
CA GLU A 450 -32.79 39.87 17.43
C GLU A 450 -32.32 38.43 17.21
N PHE A 451 -33.23 37.45 17.28
CA PHE A 451 -32.89 36.07 16.99
C PHE A 451 -32.36 35.90 15.55
N GLU A 452 -33.09 36.44 14.58
CA GLU A 452 -32.70 36.39 13.17
C GLU A 452 -31.37 37.12 12.88
N ALA A 453 -31.11 38.23 13.57
CA ALA A 453 -29.86 38.97 13.42
C ALA A 453 -28.65 38.26 14.05
N TRP A 454 -28.84 37.50 15.13
CA TRP A 454 -27.76 36.94 15.95
C TRP A 454 -27.48 35.47 15.66
N VAL A 455 -28.48 34.69 15.22
CA VAL A 455 -28.33 33.28 14.91
C VAL A 455 -28.15 33.10 13.41
N GLN A 456 -26.92 33.36 12.95
CA GLN A 456 -26.52 33.18 11.57
C GLN A 456 -25.52 32.03 11.49
N PRO A 457 -25.92 30.85 10.99
CA PRO A 457 -25.03 29.69 10.93
C PRO A 457 -23.72 29.95 10.16
N ALA A 458 -23.76 30.82 9.13
CA ALA A 458 -22.57 31.20 8.37
C ALA A 458 -21.52 31.94 9.21
N ASP A 459 -21.93 32.67 10.24
CA ASP A 459 -21.02 33.41 11.13
C ASP A 459 -20.43 32.50 12.24
N MET A 460 -20.95 31.27 12.37
CA MET A 460 -20.52 30.32 13.40
C MET A 460 -19.36 29.41 12.95
N VAL A 461 -18.98 29.43 11.68
CA VAL A 461 -17.99 28.50 11.09
C VAL A 461 -16.53 28.99 11.21
N GLY A 462 -16.29 30.12 11.90
CA GLY A 462 -14.98 30.74 12.01
C GLY A 462 -14.53 31.42 10.72
N ALA A 463 -13.31 31.92 10.72
CA ALA A 463 -12.74 32.53 9.51
C ALA A 463 -12.48 31.46 8.44
N LEU A 464 -13.16 31.58 7.30
CA LEU A 464 -12.92 30.74 6.13
C LEU A 464 -11.59 31.20 5.49
N LYS A 465 -10.47 30.59 5.92
CA LYS A 465 -9.13 30.84 5.35
C LYS A 465 -8.95 30.14 4.02
#